data_01b35e87b9dcc77b17164ee9916625de
#
_entry.id   01b35e87b9dcc77b17164ee9916625de
#
_cell.length_a   1.000
_cell.length_b   1.000
_cell.length_c   1.000
_cell.angle_alpha   90.00
_cell.angle_beta   90.00
_cell.angle_gamma   90.00
#
_symmetry.space_group_name_H-M   'P 1'
#
loop_
_entity.id
_entity.type
_entity.pdbx_description
1 polymer ?
#
loop_
_entity_poly.entity_id
_entity_poly.type
_entity_poly.pdbx_seq_one_letter_code
_entity_poly.pdbx_strand_id
1 'polypeptide(L)'
;MGKRSSMLERMPLAGRRLGSWHWLIVKDTARGMEILTLEIGGCPRTLPVFGSEDTALRMLPSSGGWRVRKTGGGELISVLCGPCSDASQVAIDPSPGLVDSGMVEMVSESTDIFLDLLLGRGRAWLHDSLSARQASVPPAI
;
A
#
# COMPACT_ATOMS: atom_id res chain seq x y z
N MET A 1 21.34 -4.60 14.74
CA MET A 1 20.69 -4.12 13.51
C MET A 1 19.30 -4.65 13.32
N GLY A 2 19.07 -5.93 13.57
CA GLY A 2 17.75 -6.51 13.48
C GLY A 2 16.73 -5.85 14.39
N LYS A 3 17.15 -5.37 15.55
CA LYS A 3 16.24 -4.69 16.47
C LYS A 3 15.69 -3.39 15.92
N ARG A 4 16.49 -2.64 15.16
CA ARG A 4 16.01 -1.42 14.53
C ARG A 4 14.98 -1.70 13.45
N SER A 5 15.23 -2.71 12.64
CA SER A 5 14.30 -3.11 11.62
C SER A 5 12.97 -3.55 12.23
N SER A 6 13.03 -4.32 13.31
CA SER A 6 11.83 -4.75 14.01
C SER A 6 11.03 -3.58 14.56
N MET A 7 11.71 -2.58 15.11
CA MET A 7 11.02 -1.38 15.60
C MET A 7 10.32 -0.63 14.48
N LEU A 8 11.00 -0.45 13.36
CA LEU A 8 10.42 0.24 12.21
C LEU A 8 9.22 -0.51 11.66
N GLU A 9 9.30 -1.83 11.64
CA GLU A 9 8.21 -2.66 11.16
C GLU A 9 6.97 -2.57 12.06
N ARG A 10 7.17 -2.32 13.35
CA ARG A 10 6.07 -2.17 14.30
C ARG A 10 5.46 -0.78 14.31
N MET A 11 6.13 0.19 13.70
CA MET A 11 5.62 1.55 13.68
C MET A 11 4.40 1.66 12.78
N PRO A 12 3.43 2.50 13.16
CA PRO A 12 2.33 2.81 12.27
C PRO A 12 2.85 3.37 10.96
N LEU A 13 2.11 3.18 9.89
CA LEU A 13 2.50 3.69 8.58
C LEU A 13 2.81 5.19 8.64
N ALA A 14 2.00 5.95 9.36
CA ALA A 14 2.20 7.39 9.51
C ALA A 14 3.53 7.77 10.15
N GLY A 15 4.13 6.85 10.92
CA GLY A 15 5.43 7.09 11.54
C GLY A 15 6.61 6.66 10.69
N ARG A 16 6.37 6.05 9.55
CA ARG A 16 7.45 5.59 8.69
C ARG A 16 8.02 6.75 7.90
N ARG A 17 9.33 6.69 7.69
CA ARG A 17 10.00 7.73 6.93
C ARG A 17 9.74 7.55 5.45
N LEU A 18 9.61 8.68 4.75
CA LEU A 18 9.68 8.70 3.30
C LEU A 18 11.06 8.16 2.89
N GLY A 19 11.13 7.40 1.85
CA GLY A 19 12.37 6.83 1.41
C GLY A 19 12.61 5.43 1.93
N SER A 20 11.75 4.93 2.80
CA SER A 20 11.77 3.52 3.15
C SER A 20 11.53 2.69 1.91
N TRP A 21 12.15 1.51 1.87
CA TRP A 21 11.91 0.60 0.78
C TRP A 21 10.60 -0.15 0.98
N HIS A 22 9.95 -0.42 -0.14
CA HIS A 22 8.73 -1.21 -0.18
C HIS A 22 8.92 -2.33 -1.19
N TRP A 23 8.09 -3.34 -1.12
CA TRP A 23 8.14 -4.44 -2.08
C TRP A 23 6.79 -4.59 -2.75
N LEU A 24 6.82 -4.78 -4.06
CA LEU A 24 5.65 -5.04 -4.88
C LEU A 24 5.81 -6.40 -5.53
N ILE A 25 4.72 -6.98 -5.96
CA ILE A 25 4.74 -8.20 -6.75
C ILE A 25 4.48 -7.82 -8.19
N VAL A 26 5.41 -8.17 -9.07
CA VAL A 26 5.37 -7.74 -10.46
C VAL A 26 5.64 -8.93 -11.39
N LYS A 27 5.29 -8.74 -12.65
CA LYS A 27 5.54 -9.72 -13.70
C LYS A 27 6.02 -8.99 -14.93
N ASP A 28 7.10 -9.49 -15.55
CA ASP A 28 7.58 -8.92 -16.80
C ASP A 28 6.76 -9.48 -17.95
N THR A 29 6.30 -8.60 -18.81
CA THR A 29 5.51 -8.96 -19.99
C THR A 29 6.13 -8.34 -21.24
N ALA A 30 5.65 -8.75 -22.40
CA ALA A 30 6.13 -8.18 -23.66
C ALA A 30 5.90 -6.68 -23.76
N ARG A 31 4.93 -6.15 -23.02
CA ARG A 31 4.59 -4.72 -23.02
C ARG A 31 5.23 -3.95 -21.89
N GLY A 32 6.01 -4.61 -21.04
CA GLY A 32 6.62 -4.00 -19.89
C GLY A 32 6.32 -4.77 -18.63
N MET A 33 6.20 -4.06 -17.53
CA MET A 33 6.01 -4.67 -16.21
C MET A 33 4.55 -4.56 -15.79
N GLU A 34 3.97 -5.68 -15.44
CA GLU A 34 2.63 -5.75 -14.86
C GLU A 34 2.75 -5.81 -13.35
N ILE A 35 1.89 -5.10 -12.65
CA ILE A 35 1.91 -5.03 -11.18
C ILE A 35 0.70 -5.75 -10.63
N LEU A 36 0.93 -6.62 -9.66
CA LEU A 36 -0.16 -7.38 -9.04
C LEU A 36 -1.08 -6.44 -8.26
N THR A 37 -2.37 -6.54 -8.54
CA THR A 37 -3.41 -5.86 -7.77
C THR A 37 -4.42 -6.89 -7.31
N LEU A 38 -5.12 -6.56 -6.24
CA LEU A 38 -6.14 -7.44 -5.67
C LEU A 38 -7.52 -6.95 -6.09
N GLU A 39 -8.33 -7.87 -6.59
CA GLU A 39 -9.73 -7.61 -6.92
C GLU A 39 -10.55 -8.64 -6.16
N ILE A 40 -11.12 -8.20 -5.05
CA ILE A 40 -11.97 -9.05 -4.23
C ILE A 40 -13.40 -8.62 -4.49
N GLY A 41 -14.27 -9.57 -4.77
CA GLY A 41 -15.63 -9.30 -5.21
C GLY A 41 -16.29 -8.18 -4.45
N GLY A 42 -16.74 -7.15 -5.16
CA GLY A 42 -17.38 -5.98 -4.57
C GLY A 42 -16.43 -4.96 -3.97
N CYS A 43 -15.16 -5.25 -3.88
CA CYS A 43 -14.17 -4.33 -3.32
C CYS A 43 -13.45 -3.54 -4.42
N PRO A 44 -13.01 -2.31 -4.12
CA PRO A 44 -12.21 -1.55 -5.08
C PRO A 44 -10.90 -2.26 -5.39
N ARG A 45 -10.35 -1.96 -6.55
CA ARG A 45 -9.04 -2.46 -6.91
C ARG A 45 -8.00 -1.95 -5.92
N THR A 46 -7.18 -2.86 -5.42
CA THR A 46 -6.27 -2.59 -4.32
C THR A 46 -4.85 -3.00 -4.67
N LEU A 47 -3.89 -2.11 -4.43
CA LEU A 47 -2.47 -2.41 -4.62
C LEU A 47 -1.89 -2.96 -3.33
N PRO A 48 -1.40 -4.20 -3.30
CA PRO A 48 -0.70 -4.71 -2.13
C PRO A 48 0.73 -4.17 -2.09
N VAL A 49 1.12 -3.63 -0.95
CA VAL A 49 2.45 -3.07 -0.71
C VAL A 49 3.02 -3.73 0.54
N PHE A 50 4.25 -4.17 0.48
CA PHE A 50 4.87 -4.92 1.56
C PHE A 50 6.05 -4.16 2.15
N GLY A 51 6.19 -4.22 3.44
CA GLY A 51 7.29 -3.58 4.17
C GLY A 51 8.54 -4.45 4.24
N SER A 52 8.45 -5.71 3.84
CA SER A 52 9.59 -6.61 3.81
C SER A 52 9.45 -7.59 2.65
N GLU A 53 10.59 -8.12 2.22
CA GLU A 53 10.59 -9.12 1.16
C GLU A 53 9.87 -10.39 1.61
N ASP A 54 10.05 -10.78 2.87
CA ASP A 54 9.43 -12.00 3.39
C ASP A 54 7.92 -11.96 3.31
N THR A 55 7.31 -10.84 3.68
CA THR A 55 5.85 -10.73 3.60
C THR A 55 5.37 -10.75 2.15
N ALA A 56 6.13 -10.14 1.25
CA ALA A 56 5.80 -10.17 -0.17
C ALA A 56 5.89 -11.60 -0.73
N LEU A 57 6.94 -12.34 -0.35
CA LEU A 57 7.12 -13.70 -0.82
C LEU A 57 5.96 -14.62 -0.43
N ARG A 58 5.36 -14.38 0.73
CA ARG A 58 4.20 -15.16 1.18
C ARG A 58 2.98 -14.98 0.30
N MET A 59 2.88 -13.83 -0.34
CA MET A 59 1.76 -13.53 -1.23
C MET A 59 2.07 -13.81 -2.68
N LEU A 60 3.29 -14.25 -2.99
CA LEU A 60 3.72 -14.47 -4.36
C LEU A 60 2.92 -15.62 -4.98
N PRO A 61 2.24 -15.38 -6.12
CA PRO A 61 1.55 -16.47 -6.81
C PRO A 61 2.54 -17.54 -7.25
N SER A 62 2.11 -18.80 -7.18
CA SER A 62 2.98 -19.93 -7.49
C SER A 62 3.21 -20.13 -8.97
N SER A 63 2.45 -19.44 -9.82
CA SER A 63 2.55 -19.57 -11.27
C SER A 63 2.40 -18.21 -11.92
N GLY A 64 2.74 -18.11 -13.20
CA GLY A 64 2.56 -16.89 -13.97
C GLY A 64 3.76 -15.97 -14.04
N GLY A 65 4.90 -16.38 -13.48
CA GLY A 65 6.13 -15.60 -13.61
C GLY A 65 6.20 -14.36 -12.72
N TRP A 66 5.45 -14.34 -11.64
CA TRP A 66 5.47 -13.21 -10.70
C TRP A 66 6.74 -13.23 -9.86
N ARG A 67 7.22 -12.06 -9.52
CA ARG A 67 8.40 -11.88 -8.68
C ARG A 67 8.22 -10.70 -7.74
N VAL A 68 9.01 -10.68 -6.68
CA VAL A 68 9.02 -9.58 -5.73
C VAL A 68 10.01 -8.52 -6.24
N ARG A 69 9.60 -7.26 -6.20
CA ARG A 69 10.43 -6.14 -6.63
C ARG A 69 10.58 -5.12 -5.52
N LYS A 70 11.83 -4.85 -5.16
CA LYS A 70 12.14 -3.78 -4.22
C LYS A 70 11.87 -2.42 -4.87
N THR A 71 11.11 -1.57 -4.20
CA THR A 71 10.58 -0.35 -4.79
C THR A 71 10.80 0.83 -3.86
N GLY A 72 11.43 1.87 -4.33
CA GLY A 72 11.60 3.10 -3.56
C GLY A 72 10.32 3.92 -3.50
N GLY A 73 10.28 4.89 -2.58
CA GLY A 73 9.11 5.75 -2.41
C GLY A 73 8.73 6.51 -3.66
N GLY A 74 9.72 7.06 -4.36
CA GLY A 74 9.48 7.78 -5.61
C GLY A 74 8.92 6.90 -6.71
N GLU A 75 9.45 5.68 -6.84
CA GLU A 75 8.93 4.72 -7.79
C GLU A 75 7.49 4.32 -7.45
N LEU A 76 7.21 4.16 -6.17
CA LEU A 76 5.87 3.79 -5.72
C LEU A 76 4.86 4.89 -6.04
N ILE A 77 5.24 6.14 -5.85
CA ILE A 77 4.41 7.27 -6.26
C ILE A 77 4.12 7.20 -7.76
N SER A 78 5.14 6.93 -8.56
CA SER A 78 4.97 6.81 -10.01
C SER A 78 4.03 5.67 -10.39
N VAL A 79 4.11 4.56 -9.67
CA VAL A 79 3.21 3.41 -9.88
C VAL A 79 1.77 3.80 -9.61
N LEU A 80 1.54 4.47 -8.49
CA LEU A 80 0.18 4.87 -8.09
C LEU A 80 -0.40 5.98 -8.96
N CYS A 81 0.45 6.80 -9.56
CA CYS A 81 0.00 7.86 -10.47
C CYS A 81 -0.05 7.40 -11.92
N GLY A 82 0.46 6.22 -12.23
CA GLY A 82 0.55 5.68 -13.59
C GLY A 82 -0.15 4.33 -13.71
N PRO A 83 0.61 3.22 -13.76
CA PRO A 83 0.03 1.90 -14.03
C PRO A 83 -1.10 1.48 -13.08
N CYS A 84 -1.04 1.94 -11.84
CA CYS A 84 -2.04 1.60 -10.83
C CYS A 84 -2.89 2.81 -10.44
N SER A 85 -3.08 3.75 -11.35
CA SER A 85 -3.89 4.94 -11.07
C SER A 85 -5.36 4.62 -10.83
N ASP A 86 -5.82 3.46 -11.26
CA ASP A 86 -7.18 2.99 -11.00
C ASP A 86 -7.33 2.28 -9.66
N ALA A 87 -6.22 2.05 -8.95
CA ALA A 87 -6.30 1.48 -7.61
C ALA A 87 -6.70 2.57 -6.62
N SER A 88 -7.83 2.39 -5.98
CA SER A 88 -8.34 3.37 -5.01
C SER A 88 -7.87 3.10 -3.59
N GLN A 89 -7.27 1.93 -3.35
CA GLN A 89 -6.79 1.53 -2.04
C GLN A 89 -5.41 0.88 -2.15
N VAL A 90 -4.67 0.98 -1.05
CA VAL A 90 -3.38 0.30 -0.87
C VAL A 90 -3.50 -0.60 0.34
N ALA A 91 -3.22 -1.89 0.19
CA ALA A 91 -3.21 -2.83 1.30
C ALA A 91 -1.78 -2.96 1.82
N ILE A 92 -1.60 -2.77 3.11
CA ILE A 92 -0.29 -2.80 3.75
C ILE A 92 -0.05 -4.18 4.33
N ASP A 93 0.98 -4.86 3.84
CA ASP A 93 1.36 -6.20 4.30
C ASP A 93 0.18 -7.17 4.39
N PRO A 94 -0.64 -7.29 3.33
CA PRO A 94 -1.73 -8.25 3.37
C PRO A 94 -1.17 -9.67 3.45
N SER A 95 -1.84 -10.53 4.19
CA SER A 95 -1.46 -11.94 4.29
C SER A 95 -2.44 -12.80 3.47
N PRO A 96 -2.02 -14.02 3.07
CA PRO A 96 -2.95 -14.90 2.37
C PRO A 96 -4.25 -15.14 3.14
N GLY A 97 -4.16 -15.25 4.47
CA GLY A 97 -5.34 -15.46 5.30
C GLY A 97 -6.33 -14.31 5.24
N LEU A 98 -5.83 -13.07 5.24
CA LEU A 98 -6.68 -11.89 5.11
C LEU A 98 -7.35 -11.83 3.74
N VAL A 99 -6.61 -12.16 2.70
CA VAL A 99 -7.14 -12.16 1.33
C VAL A 99 -8.20 -13.25 1.19
N ASP A 100 -7.90 -14.46 1.67
CA ASP A 100 -8.81 -15.59 1.55
C ASP A 100 -10.10 -15.38 2.35
N SER A 101 -10.02 -14.69 3.47
CA SER A 101 -11.19 -14.41 4.30
C SER A 101 -11.97 -13.17 3.83
N GLY A 102 -11.47 -12.45 2.84
CA GLY A 102 -12.10 -11.22 2.36
C GLY A 102 -11.93 -10.05 3.29
N MET A 103 -10.97 -10.11 4.21
CA MET A 103 -10.79 -9.08 5.24
C MET A 103 -9.61 -8.14 4.93
N VAL A 104 -9.22 -8.05 3.67
CA VAL A 104 -8.08 -7.22 3.27
C VAL A 104 -8.30 -5.73 3.58
N GLU A 105 -9.55 -5.31 3.70
CA GLU A 105 -9.86 -3.92 4.05
C GLU A 105 -9.31 -3.52 5.41
N MET A 106 -9.11 -4.48 6.31
CA MET A 106 -8.57 -4.19 7.63
C MET A 106 -7.15 -3.66 7.59
N VAL A 107 -6.43 -3.93 6.51
CA VAL A 107 -5.05 -3.45 6.33
C VAL A 107 -4.92 -2.49 5.17
N SER A 108 -6.05 -1.97 4.67
CA SER A 108 -6.07 -1.09 3.51
C SER A 108 -6.23 0.36 3.90
N GLU A 109 -5.63 1.23 3.10
CA GLU A 109 -5.69 2.67 3.24
C GLU A 109 -6.08 3.26 1.89
N SER A 110 -6.76 4.40 1.87
CA SER A 110 -7.03 5.04 0.60
C SER A 110 -5.73 5.44 -0.09
N THR A 111 -5.72 5.41 -1.40
CA THR A 111 -4.53 5.77 -2.19
C THR A 111 -4.10 7.21 -1.89
N ASP A 112 -5.05 8.12 -1.72
CA ASP A 112 -4.73 9.52 -1.44
C ASP A 112 -4.00 9.68 -0.13
N ILE A 113 -4.45 8.98 0.91
CA ILE A 113 -3.79 9.01 2.22
C ILE A 113 -2.40 8.41 2.11
N PHE A 114 -2.29 7.29 1.43
CA PHE A 114 -1.00 6.62 1.28
C PHE A 114 0.01 7.48 0.53
N LEU A 115 -0.43 8.17 -0.54
CA LEU A 115 0.44 9.08 -1.29
C LEU A 115 0.94 10.23 -0.42
N ASP A 116 0.08 10.80 0.40
CA ASP A 116 0.50 11.87 1.30
C ASP A 116 1.51 11.39 2.33
N LEU A 117 1.35 10.17 2.80
CA LEU A 117 2.34 9.58 3.72
C LEU A 117 3.69 9.39 3.02
N LEU A 118 3.69 8.93 1.78
CA LEU A 118 4.93 8.80 1.01
C LEU A 118 5.61 10.13 0.75
N LEU A 119 4.82 11.17 0.57
CA LEU A 119 5.35 12.52 0.33
C LEU A 119 5.83 13.21 1.59
N GLY A 120 5.74 12.56 2.75
CA GLY A 120 6.20 13.11 4.00
C GLY A 120 5.25 14.13 4.61
N ARG A 121 4.03 14.22 4.09
CA ARG A 121 3.02 15.16 4.59
C ARG A 121 1.95 14.47 5.44
N GLY A 122 2.15 13.15 5.67
CA GLY A 122 1.10 12.33 6.26
C GLY A 122 0.59 12.82 7.59
N ARG A 123 1.49 13.18 8.51
CA ARG A 123 1.07 13.57 9.85
C ARG A 123 0.31 14.90 9.84
N ALA A 124 0.88 15.91 9.18
CA ALA A 124 0.23 17.19 9.06
C ALA A 124 -1.08 17.08 8.30
N TRP A 125 -1.04 16.34 7.19
CA TRP A 125 -2.22 16.16 6.36
C TRP A 125 -3.33 15.43 7.11
N LEU A 126 -3.00 14.40 7.85
CA LEU A 126 -3.99 13.66 8.62
C LEU A 126 -4.64 14.53 9.68
N HIS A 127 -3.83 15.32 10.38
CA HIS A 127 -4.35 16.24 11.37
C HIS A 127 -5.30 17.27 10.75
N ASP A 128 -4.87 17.88 9.69
CA ASP A 128 -5.67 18.88 8.99
C ASP A 128 -6.93 18.29 8.40
N SER A 129 -6.82 17.10 7.82
CA SER A 129 -7.97 16.41 7.24
C SER A 129 -9.01 16.04 8.28
N LEU A 130 -8.57 15.57 9.43
CA LEU A 130 -9.50 15.23 10.50
C LEU A 130 -10.20 16.48 11.01
N SER A 131 -9.45 17.58 11.19
CA SER A 131 -10.03 18.84 11.60
C SER A 131 -11.01 19.37 10.57
N ALA A 132 -10.65 19.29 9.31
CA ALA A 132 -11.54 19.74 8.22
C ALA A 132 -12.80 18.89 8.14
N ARG A 133 -12.68 17.59 8.32
CA ARG A 133 -13.84 16.71 8.33
C ARG A 133 -14.78 17.02 9.47
N GLN A 134 -14.24 17.31 10.65
CA GLN A 134 -15.06 17.68 11.78
C GLN A 134 -15.78 19.01 11.55
N ALA A 135 -15.09 19.93 10.89
CA ALA A 135 -15.67 21.24 10.60
C ALA A 135 -16.68 21.16 9.45
N SER A 136 -16.45 20.28 8.49
CA SER A 136 -17.27 20.21 7.29
C SER A 136 -18.34 19.13 7.32
N VAL A 137 -18.34 18.28 8.33
CA VAL A 137 -19.41 17.30 8.46
C VAL A 137 -20.71 18.06 8.59
N PRO A 138 -21.58 17.98 7.59
CA PRO A 138 -22.80 18.75 7.64
C PRO A 138 -23.69 18.19 8.73
N PRO A 139 -24.13 19.03 9.63
CA PRO A 139 -25.07 18.55 10.64
C PRO A 139 -26.38 18.09 10.01
N ALA A 140 -26.62 18.52 8.82
CA ALA A 140 -27.84 18.17 8.10
C ALA A 140 -27.89 16.74 7.63
N ILE A 141 -26.81 16.07 7.69
CA ILE A 141 -26.79 14.69 7.23
C ILE A 141 -27.10 13.73 8.34
#